data_06e5e9a4d83e8a35d0ac3dc7a6dda408
#
_entry.id   06e5e9a4d83e8a35d0ac3dc7a6dda408
#
_cell.length_a   1.000
_cell.length_b   1.000
_cell.length_c   1.000
_cell.angle_alpha   90.00
_cell.angle_beta   90.00
_cell.angle_gamma   90.00
#
_symmetry.space_group_name_H-M   'P 1'
#
loop_
_entity.id
_entity.type
_entity.pdbx_description
1 polymer ?
#
loop_
_entity_poly.entity_id
_entity_poly.type
_entity_poly.pdbx_seq_one_letter_code
_entity_poly.pdbx_strand_id
1 'polypeptide(L)'
;PTPISVKRSGMAYVQPDIEDVSFLNLKYPNNILVNIHVSWLDPRKVRRMTVVGSNKMVVYDDLADEKVIVYDKGIDRMAILGENMDFDSITNNGFNHRSGKARSVKVDWQEPLKVEVDHFAQCIQESAECLTGVSHAEGVVRILQFCNGVSNTY
;
A
#
# COMPACT_ATOMS: atom_id res chain seq x y z
N PRO A 1 -6.83 11.36 0.75
CA PRO A 1 -6.04 12.22 -0.14
C PRO A 1 -6.04 11.68 -1.56
N THR A 2 -6.06 12.58 -2.54
CA THR A 2 -6.01 12.24 -3.97
C THR A 2 -4.54 12.13 -4.41
N PRO A 3 -4.17 11.19 -5.27
CA PRO A 3 -2.82 11.13 -5.82
C PRO A 3 -2.53 12.35 -6.70
N ILE A 4 -1.28 12.84 -6.68
CA ILE A 4 -0.81 13.95 -7.53
C ILE A 4 -0.48 13.49 -8.95
N SER A 5 -0.12 12.24 -9.11
CA SER A 5 0.10 11.64 -10.42
C SER A 5 -0.13 10.14 -10.39
N VAL A 6 -0.55 9.60 -11.53
CA VAL A 6 -0.71 8.17 -11.76
C VAL A 6 0.03 7.80 -13.04
N LYS A 7 0.77 6.69 -12.99
CA LYS A 7 1.28 6.00 -14.17
C LYS A 7 0.67 4.61 -14.18
N ARG A 8 0.04 4.26 -15.28
CA ARG A 8 -0.62 2.96 -15.48
C ARG A 8 -0.02 2.27 -16.69
N SER A 9 0.13 0.97 -16.59
CA SER A 9 0.36 0.07 -17.71
C SER A 9 -0.42 -1.22 -17.47
N GLY A 10 -1.06 -1.71 -18.50
CA GLY A 10 -1.84 -2.95 -18.44
C GLY A 10 -1.96 -3.58 -19.81
N MET A 11 -2.45 -4.80 -19.84
CA MET A 11 -2.64 -5.56 -21.07
C MET A 11 -3.86 -6.46 -20.97
N ALA A 12 -4.56 -6.59 -22.09
CA ALA A 12 -5.70 -7.48 -22.30
C ALA A 12 -5.25 -8.67 -23.16
N TYR A 13 -5.04 -9.83 -22.54
CA TYR A 13 -4.59 -11.04 -23.23
C TYR A 13 -5.73 -12.03 -23.48
N VAL A 14 -6.71 -12.09 -22.59
CA VAL A 14 -7.79 -13.05 -22.61
C VAL A 14 -9.01 -12.50 -23.34
N GLN A 15 -9.37 -11.25 -23.07
CA GLN A 15 -10.56 -10.63 -23.63
C GLN A 15 -10.23 -9.23 -24.13
N PRO A 16 -10.56 -8.90 -25.40
CA PRO A 16 -10.29 -7.57 -25.95
C PRO A 16 -10.86 -6.46 -25.06
N ASP A 17 -10.09 -5.40 -24.90
CA ASP A 17 -10.45 -4.18 -24.16
C ASP A 17 -10.69 -4.35 -22.64
N ILE A 18 -10.48 -5.55 -22.09
CA ILE A 18 -10.56 -5.80 -20.67
C ILE A 18 -9.18 -6.26 -20.18
N GLU A 19 -8.50 -5.41 -19.41
CA GLU A 19 -7.17 -5.72 -18.90
C GLU A 19 -7.20 -6.89 -17.91
N ASP A 20 -6.37 -7.89 -18.17
CA ASP A 20 -6.16 -9.05 -17.29
C ASP A 20 -5.05 -8.83 -16.29
N VAL A 21 -4.13 -7.95 -16.62
CA VAL A 21 -3.03 -7.53 -15.75
C VAL A 21 -2.89 -6.02 -15.81
N SER A 22 -2.70 -5.40 -14.65
CA SER A 22 -2.49 -3.96 -14.54
C SER A 22 -1.50 -3.62 -13.44
N PHE A 23 -0.62 -2.66 -13.75
CA PHE A 23 0.35 -2.06 -12.85
C PHE A 23 0.06 -0.59 -12.70
N LEU A 24 -0.01 -0.12 -11.47
CA LEU A 24 -0.29 1.27 -11.15
C LEU A 24 0.80 1.81 -10.23
N ASN A 25 1.31 2.99 -10.54
CA ASN A 25 2.19 3.75 -9.67
C ASN A 25 1.51 5.07 -9.35
N LEU A 26 1.14 5.27 -8.11
CA LEU A 26 0.48 6.48 -7.64
C LEU A 26 1.44 7.25 -6.74
N LYS A 27 1.60 8.54 -7.03
CA LYS A 27 2.37 9.45 -6.20
C LYS A 27 1.40 10.33 -5.42
N TYR A 28 1.56 10.37 -4.12
CA TYR A 28 0.80 11.21 -3.21
C TYR A 28 1.66 12.35 -2.64
N PRO A 29 1.05 13.36 -2.00
CA PRO A 29 1.79 14.34 -1.22
C PRO A 29 2.70 13.67 -0.17
N ASN A 30 3.65 14.45 0.36
CA ASN A 30 4.58 13.99 1.42
C ASN A 30 5.48 12.82 0.99
N ASN A 31 5.83 12.74 -0.31
CA ASN A 31 6.71 11.71 -0.88
C ASN A 31 6.23 10.26 -0.69
N ILE A 32 4.93 10.06 -0.60
CA ILE A 32 4.36 8.72 -0.54
C ILE A 32 4.23 8.17 -1.95
N LEU A 33 4.81 7.01 -2.19
CA LEU A 33 4.71 6.25 -3.43
C LEU A 33 3.96 4.95 -3.18
N VAL A 34 2.96 4.68 -3.99
CA VAL A 34 2.17 3.43 -3.96
C VAL A 34 2.35 2.71 -5.28
N ASN A 35 2.70 1.43 -5.22
CA ASN A 35 2.70 0.53 -6.35
C ASN A 35 1.61 -0.52 -6.16
N ILE A 36 0.80 -0.74 -7.18
CA ILE A 36 -0.27 -1.74 -7.18
C ILE A 36 -0.06 -2.64 -8.39
N HIS A 37 -0.04 -3.94 -8.14
CA HIS A 37 -0.10 -4.97 -9.15
C HIS A 37 -1.37 -5.80 -8.94
N VAL A 38 -2.17 -5.90 -9.97
CA VAL A 38 -3.37 -6.73 -10.03
C VAL A 38 -3.36 -7.57 -11.29
N SER A 39 -3.67 -8.86 -11.16
CA SER A 39 -3.64 -9.79 -12.28
C SER A 39 -4.64 -10.93 -12.08
N TRP A 40 -5.33 -11.28 -13.16
CA TRP A 40 -6.10 -12.52 -13.27
C TRP A 40 -5.25 -13.70 -13.73
N LEU A 41 -4.03 -13.42 -14.24
CA LEU A 41 -3.15 -14.41 -14.85
C LEU A 41 -2.17 -15.02 -13.86
N ASP A 42 -2.11 -14.52 -12.62
CA ASP A 42 -1.23 -15.07 -11.60
C ASP A 42 -1.65 -16.50 -11.23
N PRO A 43 -0.70 -17.45 -11.22
CA PRO A 43 -0.99 -18.88 -11.00
C PRO A 43 -1.44 -19.17 -9.56
N ARG A 44 -1.19 -18.24 -8.64
CA ARG A 44 -1.57 -18.33 -7.24
C ARG A 44 -2.27 -17.04 -6.80
N LYS A 45 -3.29 -17.18 -5.98
CA LYS A 45 -3.93 -16.04 -5.34
C LYS A 45 -2.94 -15.35 -4.41
N VAL A 46 -2.73 -14.06 -4.63
CA VAL A 46 -1.90 -13.18 -3.78
C VAL A 46 -2.77 -12.04 -3.27
N ARG A 47 -2.75 -11.82 -1.95
CA ARG A 47 -3.41 -10.67 -1.28
C ARG A 47 -2.46 -10.12 -0.24
N ARG A 48 -1.47 -9.37 -0.71
CA ARG A 48 -0.41 -8.85 0.14
C ARG A 48 -0.29 -7.35 -0.01
N MET A 49 -0.07 -6.69 1.13
CA MET A 49 0.28 -5.29 1.20
C MET A 49 1.59 -5.14 1.97
N THR A 50 2.51 -4.36 1.43
CA THR A 50 3.76 -4.02 2.09
C THR A 50 3.83 -2.51 2.27
N VAL A 51 3.98 -2.07 3.51
CA VAL A 51 4.16 -0.66 3.85
C VAL A 51 5.59 -0.46 4.32
N VAL A 52 6.33 0.37 3.61
CA VAL A 52 7.72 0.70 3.95
C VAL A 52 7.76 2.12 4.50
N GLY A 53 8.09 2.24 5.76
CA GLY A 53 8.33 3.52 6.44
C GLY A 53 9.82 3.76 6.69
N SER A 54 10.15 4.93 7.22
CA SER A 54 11.53 5.29 7.56
C SER A 54 12.15 4.39 8.62
N ASN A 55 11.34 3.90 9.56
CA ASN A 55 11.82 3.17 10.73
C ASN A 55 11.47 1.70 10.74
N LYS A 56 10.38 1.32 10.07
CA LYS A 56 9.85 -0.05 10.09
C LYS A 56 9.19 -0.38 8.75
N MET A 57 9.13 -1.67 8.47
CA MET A 57 8.34 -2.21 7.38
C MET A 57 7.26 -3.13 7.95
N VAL A 58 6.06 -3.04 7.40
CA VAL A 58 4.93 -3.90 7.77
C VAL A 58 4.50 -4.67 6.54
N VAL A 59 4.34 -5.98 6.69
CA VAL A 59 3.74 -6.83 5.66
C VAL A 59 2.42 -7.36 6.21
N TYR A 60 1.36 -7.11 5.47
CA TYR A 60 0.07 -7.77 5.64
C TYR A 60 -0.10 -8.81 4.53
N ASP A 61 -0.43 -10.04 4.88
CA ASP A 61 -0.73 -11.11 3.94
C ASP A 61 -2.02 -11.81 4.37
N ASP A 62 -3.07 -11.61 3.59
CA ASP A 62 -4.41 -12.13 3.91
C ASP A 62 -4.48 -13.66 3.88
N LEU A 63 -3.57 -14.31 3.17
CA LEU A 63 -3.56 -15.76 3.00
C LEU A 63 -2.63 -16.49 3.98
N ALA A 64 -1.74 -15.77 4.67
CA ALA A 64 -0.82 -16.35 5.64
C ALA A 64 -1.50 -16.61 6.98
N ASP A 65 -0.99 -17.56 7.76
CA ASP A 65 -1.44 -17.80 9.15
C ASP A 65 -1.12 -16.58 10.01
N GLU A 66 0.10 -16.07 9.90
CA GLU A 66 0.51 -14.82 10.50
C GLU A 66 0.21 -13.66 9.58
N LYS A 67 -0.96 -13.04 9.78
CA LYS A 67 -1.48 -11.98 8.89
C LYS A 67 -0.61 -10.73 8.84
N VAL A 68 0.03 -10.35 9.95
CA VAL A 68 0.79 -9.11 10.07
C VAL A 68 2.16 -9.38 10.64
N ILE A 69 3.19 -9.03 9.87
CA ILE A 69 4.59 -9.11 10.31
C ILE A 69 5.19 -7.71 10.26
N VAL A 70 5.76 -7.29 11.38
CA VAL A 70 6.50 -6.03 11.50
C VAL A 70 7.99 -6.33 11.51
N TYR A 71 8.71 -5.71 10.59
CA TYR A 71 10.16 -5.79 10.49
C TYR A 71 10.75 -4.49 11.03
N ASP A 72 11.67 -4.59 11.97
CA ASP A 72 12.47 -3.45 12.43
C ASP A 72 13.63 -3.23 11.44
N LYS A 73 13.28 -2.72 10.28
CA LYS A 73 14.21 -2.40 9.19
C LYS A 73 14.09 -0.94 8.83
N GLY A 74 15.22 -0.26 8.77
CA GLY A 74 15.28 1.14 8.39
C GLY A 74 16.65 1.49 7.83
N ILE A 75 16.75 2.69 7.32
CA ILE A 75 18.01 3.30 6.89
C ILE A 75 18.23 4.49 7.81
N ASP A 76 19.20 4.38 8.68
CA ASP A 76 19.63 5.48 9.52
C ASP A 76 20.69 6.30 8.76
N ARG A 77 20.42 7.58 8.55
CA ARG A 77 21.43 8.51 8.05
C ARG A 77 22.35 8.85 9.22
N MET A 78 23.59 8.46 9.15
CA MET A 78 24.60 9.03 10.02
C MET A 78 24.78 10.49 9.64
N ALA A 79 24.53 11.40 10.58
CA ALA A 79 24.94 12.80 10.42
C ALA A 79 26.46 12.81 10.36
N ILE A 80 27.02 13.02 9.19
CA ILE A 80 28.45 13.29 9.02
C ILE A 80 28.63 14.75 9.46
N LEU A 81 28.89 14.95 10.74
CA LEU A 81 29.40 16.19 11.29
C LEU A 81 30.93 16.14 11.17
N GLY A 82 31.48 16.97 10.27
CA GLY A 82 32.93 17.23 10.29
C GLY A 82 33.62 17.11 8.96
N GLU A 83 34.40 18.11 8.69
CA GLU A 83 35.35 18.34 7.61
C GLU A 83 36.15 17.10 7.26
N ASN A 84 36.18 16.82 5.99
CA ASN A 84 37.04 16.03 5.12
C ASN A 84 36.21 15.04 4.30
N MET A 85 35.61 15.57 3.24
CA MET A 85 35.19 14.75 2.12
C MET A 85 36.41 14.34 1.31
N ASP A 86 37.12 13.32 1.75
CA ASP A 86 37.99 12.59 0.86
C ASP A 86 37.15 11.76 -0.08
N PHE A 87 37.25 12.08 -1.36
CA PHE A 87 36.51 11.46 -2.46
C PHE A 87 36.82 9.97 -2.65
N ASP A 88 37.77 9.41 -1.94
CA ASP A 88 38.22 8.02 -2.05
C ASP A 88 37.50 7.01 -1.12
N SER A 89 36.61 7.47 -0.26
CA SER A 89 35.82 6.56 0.59
C SER A 89 34.40 6.35 0.07
N ILE A 90 34.26 5.97 -1.18
CA ILE A 90 32.97 5.59 -1.82
C ILE A 90 32.32 4.36 -1.15
N THR A 91 32.99 3.69 -0.25
CA THR A 91 32.51 2.49 0.44
C THR A 91 31.76 2.74 1.75
N ASN A 92 31.72 3.97 2.25
CA ASN A 92 31.02 4.30 3.50
C ASN A 92 30.02 5.43 3.28
N ASN A 93 28.94 5.15 2.54
CA ASN A 93 27.91 6.11 2.14
C ASN A 93 27.08 6.70 3.30
N GLY A 94 27.55 6.75 4.52
CA GLY A 94 26.82 7.37 5.65
C GLY A 94 25.43 6.80 5.93
N PHE A 95 25.09 5.66 5.31
CA PHE A 95 23.83 4.95 5.53
C PHE A 95 24.10 3.66 6.29
N ASN A 96 23.50 3.57 7.46
CA ASN A 96 23.52 2.34 8.23
C ASN A 96 22.19 1.60 8.03
N HIS A 97 22.29 0.39 7.50
CA HIS A 97 21.13 -0.50 7.37
C HIS A 97 20.83 -1.13 8.73
N ARG A 98 19.74 -0.67 9.36
CA ARG A 98 19.23 -1.33 10.53
C ARG A 98 18.47 -2.59 10.13
N SER A 99 18.97 -3.76 10.52
CA SER A 99 18.34 -5.07 10.30
C SER A 99 17.96 -5.66 11.66
N GLY A 100 16.86 -5.17 12.21
CA GLY A 100 16.31 -5.68 13.44
C GLY A 100 15.45 -6.93 13.24
N LYS A 101 14.83 -7.39 14.34
CA LYS A 101 14.02 -8.62 14.35
C LYS A 101 12.68 -8.44 13.64
N ALA A 102 12.21 -9.49 12.95
CA ALA A 102 10.84 -9.61 12.54
C ALA A 102 9.96 -10.02 13.73
N ARG A 103 8.78 -9.44 13.83
CA ARG A 103 7.80 -9.74 14.88
C ARG A 103 6.43 -9.94 14.25
N SER A 104 5.82 -11.10 14.48
CA SER A 104 4.42 -11.31 14.18
C SER A 104 3.55 -10.53 15.16
N VAL A 105 2.49 -9.92 14.65
CA VAL A 105 1.47 -9.24 15.44
C VAL A 105 0.25 -10.15 15.49
N LYS A 106 -0.14 -10.56 16.69
CA LYS A 106 -1.36 -11.33 16.87
C LYS A 106 -2.55 -10.46 16.50
N VAL A 107 -3.32 -10.90 15.50
CA VAL A 107 -4.56 -10.27 15.05
C VAL A 107 -5.69 -11.21 15.47
N ASP A 108 -6.72 -10.67 16.10
CA ASP A 108 -7.99 -11.38 16.32
C ASP A 108 -8.76 -11.35 14.98
N TRP A 109 -8.39 -12.32 14.14
CA TRP A 109 -8.91 -12.36 12.78
C TRP A 109 -10.35 -12.89 12.78
N GLN A 110 -11.21 -12.14 12.10
CA GLN A 110 -12.58 -12.53 11.83
C GLN A 110 -12.82 -12.58 10.33
N GLU A 111 -13.83 -13.30 9.91
CA GLU A 111 -14.19 -13.39 8.50
C GLU A 111 -14.65 -11.99 8.01
N PRO A 112 -13.99 -11.39 6.99
CA PRO A 112 -14.21 -9.99 6.61
C PRO A 112 -15.65 -9.67 6.21
N LEU A 113 -16.30 -10.54 5.43
CA LEU A 113 -17.67 -10.31 4.99
C LEU A 113 -18.67 -10.31 6.18
N LYS A 114 -18.41 -11.20 7.15
CA LYS A 114 -19.24 -11.21 8.37
C LYS A 114 -19.10 -9.91 9.14
N VAL A 115 -17.86 -9.43 9.32
CA VAL A 115 -17.60 -8.15 10.03
C VAL A 115 -18.27 -6.98 9.30
N GLU A 116 -18.22 -6.96 7.97
CA GLU A 116 -18.86 -5.92 7.16
C GLU A 116 -20.38 -5.90 7.34
N VAL A 117 -21.01 -7.07 7.24
CA VAL A 117 -22.48 -7.20 7.42
C VAL A 117 -22.91 -6.84 8.85
N ASP A 118 -22.19 -7.35 9.86
CA ASP A 118 -22.47 -7.05 11.27
C ASP A 118 -22.34 -5.56 11.54
N HIS A 119 -21.29 -4.91 11.03
CA HIS A 119 -21.08 -3.47 11.16
C HIS A 119 -22.20 -2.66 10.48
N PHE A 120 -22.60 -3.05 9.27
CA PHE A 120 -23.70 -2.38 8.58
C PHE A 120 -25.02 -2.48 9.35
N ALA A 121 -25.34 -3.68 9.86
CA ALA A 121 -26.53 -3.90 10.68
C ALA A 121 -26.49 -3.06 11.97
N GLN A 122 -25.33 -2.98 12.63
CA GLN A 122 -25.15 -2.15 13.82
C GLN A 122 -25.35 -0.67 13.50
N CYS A 123 -24.78 -0.16 12.39
CA CYS A 123 -24.97 1.23 11.98
C CYS A 123 -26.45 1.59 11.78
N ILE A 124 -27.26 0.67 11.24
CA ILE A 124 -28.70 0.88 11.07
C ILE A 124 -29.41 0.93 12.44
N GLN A 125 -29.07 -0.01 13.33
CA GLN A 125 -29.73 -0.10 14.65
C GLN A 125 -29.41 1.11 15.55
N GLU A 126 -28.17 1.58 15.49
CA GLU A 126 -27.66 2.66 16.35
C GLU A 126 -27.75 4.05 15.67
N SER A 127 -28.17 4.11 14.41
CA SER A 127 -28.13 5.34 13.58
C SER A 127 -26.73 5.96 13.54
N ALA A 128 -25.70 5.10 13.53
CA ALA A 128 -24.30 5.50 13.53
C ALA A 128 -23.76 5.64 12.11
N GLU A 129 -22.70 6.43 11.94
CA GLU A 129 -22.01 6.58 10.66
C GLU A 129 -21.17 5.34 10.34
N CYS A 130 -21.31 4.81 9.11
CA CYS A 130 -20.51 3.69 8.64
C CYS A 130 -19.07 4.09 8.38
N LEU A 131 -18.11 3.26 8.81
CA LEU A 131 -16.68 3.44 8.53
C LEU A 131 -16.37 3.50 7.02
N THR A 132 -17.11 2.73 6.22
CA THR A 132 -17.00 2.65 4.77
C THR A 132 -18.20 3.28 4.07
N GLY A 133 -18.63 4.44 4.57
CA GLY A 133 -19.79 5.17 4.04
C GLY A 133 -19.55 5.77 2.65
N VAL A 134 -20.52 6.53 2.17
CA VAL A 134 -20.57 7.10 0.81
C VAL A 134 -19.32 7.95 0.50
N SER A 135 -18.87 8.78 1.43
CA SER A 135 -17.68 9.63 1.24
C SER A 135 -16.40 8.82 1.03
N HIS A 136 -16.28 7.68 1.74
CA HIS A 136 -15.18 6.75 1.54
C HIS A 136 -15.23 6.10 0.16
N ALA A 137 -16.39 5.56 -0.22
CA ALA A 137 -16.61 4.95 -1.52
C ALA A 137 -16.37 5.93 -2.67
N GLU A 138 -16.84 7.17 -2.56
CA GLU A 138 -16.56 8.24 -3.53
C GLU A 138 -15.04 8.48 -3.69
N GLY A 139 -14.30 8.52 -2.57
CA GLY A 139 -12.84 8.67 -2.60
C GLY A 139 -12.14 7.55 -3.37
N VAL A 140 -12.57 6.30 -3.19
CA VAL A 140 -12.05 5.14 -3.92
C VAL A 140 -12.38 5.24 -5.41
N VAL A 141 -13.64 5.54 -5.76
CA VAL A 141 -14.08 5.67 -7.16
C VAL A 141 -13.33 6.80 -7.88
N ARG A 142 -13.12 7.93 -7.23
CA ARG A 142 -12.31 9.04 -7.80
C ARG A 142 -10.88 8.61 -8.11
N ILE A 143 -10.23 7.83 -7.24
CA ILE A 143 -8.89 7.30 -7.49
C ILE A 143 -8.92 6.37 -8.71
N LEU A 144 -9.89 5.47 -8.80
CA LEU A 144 -10.04 4.56 -9.94
C LEU A 144 -10.28 5.32 -11.26
N GLN A 145 -11.12 6.35 -11.25
CA GLN A 145 -11.34 7.22 -12.40
C GLN A 145 -10.04 7.93 -12.83
N PHE A 146 -9.29 8.45 -11.87
CA PHE A 146 -8.01 9.08 -12.14
C PHE A 146 -7.00 8.08 -12.73
N CYS A 147 -6.98 6.83 -12.25
CA CYS A 147 -6.17 5.76 -12.83
C CYS A 147 -6.58 5.41 -14.27
N ASN A 148 -7.85 5.57 -14.62
CA ASN A 148 -8.37 5.33 -15.97
C ASN A 148 -8.22 6.53 -16.93
N GLY A 149 -7.56 7.60 -16.50
CA GLY A 149 -7.34 8.80 -17.32
C GLY A 149 -8.59 9.68 -17.47
N VAL A 150 -9.63 9.44 -16.70
CA VAL A 150 -10.82 10.30 -16.67
C VAL A 150 -10.49 11.51 -15.79
N SER A 151 -10.03 12.59 -16.42
CA SER A 151 -9.87 13.88 -15.73
C SER A 151 -11.25 14.42 -15.39
N ASN A 152 -11.57 14.50 -14.11
CA ASN A 152 -12.75 15.24 -13.67
C ASN A 152 -12.52 16.75 -13.94
N THR A 153 -13.04 17.23 -15.02
CA THR A 153 -13.35 18.66 -15.23
C THR A 153 -14.67 18.93 -14.53
N TYR A 154 -14.62 19.30 -13.25
CA TYR A 154 -15.67 20.02 -12.55
C TYR A 154 -15.09 21.23 -11.84
#